data_7f41d692cf29bd4ec3288189c039c679
#
_entry.id   7f41d692cf29bd4ec3288189c039c679
#
_cell.length_a   1.000
_cell.length_b   1.000
_cell.length_c   1.000
_cell.angle_alpha   90.00
_cell.angle_beta   90.00
_cell.angle_gamma   90.00
#
_symmetry.space_group_name_H-M   'P 1'
#
loop_
_entity.id
_entity.type
_entity.pdbx_description
1 polymer ?
#
loop_
_entity_poly.entity_id
_entity_poly.type
_entity_poly.pdbx_seq_one_letter_code
_entity_poly.pdbx_strand_id
1 'polypeptide(L)'
;EGVTKAAVETVAENTSDGEIAPLLFLALGGAPLGLFYKAVNTMDSMVGYKNERYLYFGWAAAKLDDVLNWIPARLSAWLLVVSAYLLGMDGRNAARIYKRDCRKHASPNSAQTEAACAGALRVQLAGDAYYFGTLYKKPTIGDNLRPICTEDIRRANRLLYAASFLALALLLVMRLEIGILGGWLCI
;
A
#
# COMPACT_ATOMS: atom_id res chain seq x y z
N GLU A 1 4.07 -2.82 -21.92
CA GLU A 1 4.11 -3.74 -20.77
C GLU A 1 4.76 -3.07 -19.54
N GLY A 2 5.99 -2.53 -19.64
CA GLY A 2 6.68 -1.91 -18.50
C GLY A 2 5.94 -0.73 -17.87
N VAL A 3 5.40 0.19 -18.69
CA VAL A 3 4.60 1.33 -18.18
C VAL A 3 3.33 0.88 -17.45
N THR A 4 2.64 -0.13 -18.00
CA THR A 4 1.43 -0.68 -17.38
C THR A 4 1.74 -1.32 -16.04
N LYS A 5 2.86 -2.06 -15.97
CA LYS A 5 3.33 -2.70 -14.74
C LYS A 5 3.64 -1.66 -13.67
N ALA A 6 4.44 -0.64 -14.00
CA ALA A 6 4.75 0.46 -13.09
C ALA A 6 3.49 1.20 -12.61
N ALA A 7 2.51 1.42 -13.49
CA ALA A 7 1.24 2.05 -13.11
C ALA A 7 0.45 1.19 -12.11
N VAL A 8 0.39 -0.14 -12.32
CA VAL A 8 -0.28 -1.06 -11.37
C VAL A 8 0.43 -1.11 -10.03
N GLU A 9 1.77 -1.13 -10.02
CA GLU A 9 2.61 -1.06 -8.81
C GLU A 9 2.32 0.24 -8.04
N THR A 10 2.33 1.38 -8.72
CA THR A 10 2.02 2.67 -8.11
C THR A 10 0.62 2.72 -7.50
N VAL A 11 -0.41 2.17 -8.18
CA VAL A 11 -1.78 2.09 -7.63
C VAL A 11 -1.82 1.19 -6.41
N ALA A 12 -1.15 0.04 -6.44
CA ALA A 12 -1.10 -0.88 -5.31
C ALA A 12 -0.42 -0.25 -4.08
N GLU A 13 0.71 0.44 -4.26
CA GLU A 13 1.43 1.15 -3.21
C GLU A 13 0.59 2.32 -2.65
N ASN A 14 0.00 3.15 -3.51
CA ASN A 14 -0.86 4.25 -3.10
C ASN A 14 -2.12 3.81 -2.36
N THR A 15 -2.58 2.58 -2.50
CA THR A 15 -3.68 2.04 -1.68
C THR A 15 -3.36 2.13 -0.18
N SER A 16 -2.08 1.90 0.22
CA SER A 16 -1.64 2.12 1.59
C SER A 16 -1.30 3.59 1.84
N ASP A 17 -0.31 4.10 1.16
CA ASP A 17 0.36 5.36 1.51
C ASP A 17 -0.42 6.60 1.10
N GLY A 18 -1.24 6.49 0.06
CA GLY A 18 -2.09 7.56 -0.46
C GLY A 18 -3.47 7.64 0.17
N GLU A 19 -4.04 6.49 0.58
CA GLU A 19 -5.45 6.39 0.97
C GLU A 19 -5.61 5.87 2.40
N ILE A 20 -5.28 4.61 2.67
CA ILE A 20 -5.65 3.94 3.92
C ILE A 20 -4.85 4.47 5.12
N ALA A 21 -3.56 4.72 4.96
CA ALA A 21 -2.74 5.26 6.04
C ALA A 21 -3.17 6.68 6.44
N PRO A 22 -3.35 7.66 5.50
CA PRO A 22 -3.90 8.96 5.87
C PRO A 22 -5.26 8.87 6.57
N LEU A 23 -6.18 8.02 6.10
CA LEU A 23 -7.49 7.80 6.73
C LEU A 23 -7.35 7.26 8.16
N LEU A 24 -6.43 6.31 8.38
CA LEU A 24 -6.19 5.73 9.71
C LEU A 24 -5.68 6.80 10.68
N PHE A 25 -4.66 7.58 10.28
CA PHE A 25 -4.11 8.63 11.13
C PHE A 25 -5.09 9.77 11.39
N LEU A 26 -5.93 10.13 10.40
CA LEU A 26 -7.06 11.05 10.57
C LEU A 26 -8.07 10.51 11.59
N ALA A 27 -8.41 9.24 11.51
CA ALA A 27 -9.36 8.61 12.43
C ALA A 27 -8.81 8.55 13.86
N LEU A 28 -7.51 8.34 14.05
CA LEU A 28 -6.88 8.23 15.37
C LEU A 28 -6.69 9.59 16.07
N GLY A 29 -6.23 10.61 15.37
CA GLY A 29 -5.84 11.89 15.98
C GLY A 29 -6.29 13.14 15.22
N GLY A 30 -7.28 13.00 14.33
CA GLY A 30 -7.82 14.13 13.57
C GLY A 30 -6.82 14.73 12.59
N ALA A 31 -7.09 15.97 12.18
CA ALA A 31 -6.27 16.67 11.21
C ALA A 31 -4.77 16.79 11.61
N PRO A 32 -4.39 17.06 12.87
CA PRO A 32 -2.98 17.14 13.23
C PRO A 32 -2.21 15.85 12.94
N LEU A 33 -2.75 14.69 13.29
CA LEU A 33 -2.06 13.41 13.08
C LEU A 33 -2.07 12.99 11.61
N GLY A 34 -3.14 13.26 10.88
CA GLY A 34 -3.20 13.06 9.43
C GLY A 34 -2.19 13.90 8.66
N LEU A 35 -2.05 15.20 9.04
CA LEU A 35 -1.06 16.09 8.44
C LEU A 35 0.38 15.66 8.80
N PHE A 36 0.61 15.25 10.03
CA PHE A 36 1.91 14.71 10.46
C PHE A 36 2.33 13.51 9.61
N TYR A 37 1.42 12.51 9.47
CA TYR A 37 1.67 11.37 8.61
C TYR A 37 2.00 11.81 7.17
N LYS A 38 1.18 12.69 6.60
CA LYS A 38 1.38 13.13 5.21
C LYS A 38 2.68 13.91 5.03
N ALA A 39 3.10 14.69 6.02
CA ALA A 39 4.38 15.38 5.98
C ALA A 39 5.55 14.37 5.96
N VAL A 40 5.52 13.33 6.81
CA VAL A 40 6.56 12.29 6.83
C VAL A 40 6.61 11.53 5.52
N ASN A 41 5.48 11.08 5.01
CA ASN A 41 5.36 10.36 3.74
C ASN A 41 5.85 11.22 2.56
N THR A 42 5.54 12.52 2.55
CA THR A 42 6.06 13.44 1.53
C THR A 42 7.57 13.64 1.66
N MET A 43 8.10 13.76 2.87
CA MET A 43 9.55 13.86 3.08
C MET A 43 10.29 12.62 2.58
N ASP A 44 9.78 11.41 2.87
CA ASP A 44 10.37 10.19 2.34
C ASP A 44 10.36 10.18 0.82
N SER A 45 9.23 10.49 0.19
CA SER A 45 9.10 10.54 -1.27
C SER A 45 10.04 11.56 -1.93
N MET A 46 10.37 12.66 -1.25
CA MET A 46 11.21 13.72 -1.80
C MET A 46 12.71 13.52 -1.54
N VAL A 47 13.08 12.99 -0.38
CA VAL A 47 14.48 12.92 0.06
C VAL A 47 14.93 11.54 0.58
N GLY A 48 14.06 10.54 0.66
CA GLY A 48 14.37 9.19 1.13
C GLY A 48 15.25 8.35 0.21
N TYR A 49 15.80 8.96 -0.85
CA TYR A 49 16.63 8.28 -1.84
C TYR A 49 18.02 7.89 -1.31
N LYS A 50 18.46 6.68 -1.63
CA LYS A 50 19.80 6.18 -1.29
C LYS A 50 20.86 6.60 -2.34
N ASN A 51 20.94 7.90 -2.63
CA ASN A 51 21.99 8.47 -3.46
C ASN A 51 22.96 9.29 -2.60
N GLU A 52 24.12 9.69 -3.15
CA GLU A 52 25.17 10.41 -2.41
C GLU A 52 24.63 11.67 -1.70
N ARG A 53 23.69 12.39 -2.32
CA ARG A 53 23.14 13.63 -1.81
C ARG A 53 22.19 13.42 -0.61
N TYR A 54 21.38 12.35 -0.63
CA TYR A 54 20.28 12.17 0.32
C TYR A 54 20.49 11.00 1.29
N LEU A 55 21.55 10.21 1.13
CA LEU A 55 21.79 8.98 1.91
C LEU A 55 21.70 9.21 3.43
N TYR A 56 22.25 10.28 3.92
CA TYR A 56 22.23 10.64 5.36
C TYR A 56 21.10 11.59 5.70
N PHE A 57 20.81 12.54 4.82
CA PHE A 57 19.78 13.55 5.04
C PHE A 57 18.36 12.96 5.05
N GLY A 58 18.04 12.10 4.09
CA GLY A 58 16.72 11.46 3.98
C GLY A 58 16.54 10.22 4.85
N TRP A 59 17.62 9.69 5.46
CA TRP A 59 17.55 8.45 6.23
C TRP A 59 16.50 8.47 7.33
N ALA A 60 16.42 9.54 8.10
CA ALA A 60 15.46 9.67 9.19
C ALA A 60 14.00 9.68 8.70
N ALA A 61 13.74 10.41 7.58
CA ALA A 61 12.42 10.45 6.95
C ALA A 61 12.00 9.05 6.46
N ALA A 62 12.89 8.36 5.74
CA ALA A 62 12.62 6.99 5.26
C ALA A 62 12.36 6.00 6.41
N LYS A 63 13.12 6.08 7.51
CA LYS A 63 12.90 5.21 8.67
C LYS A 63 11.62 5.52 9.42
N LEU A 64 11.27 6.78 9.55
CA LEU A 64 10.02 7.19 10.20
C LEU A 64 8.82 6.77 9.34
N ASP A 65 8.89 6.93 8.02
CA ASP A 65 7.87 6.46 7.09
C ASP A 65 7.71 4.94 7.16
N ASP A 66 8.80 4.17 7.16
CA ASP A 66 8.78 2.70 7.34
C ASP A 66 8.01 2.29 8.61
N VAL A 67 8.20 3.01 9.72
CA VAL A 67 7.53 2.74 11.01
C VAL A 67 6.05 3.12 10.95
N LEU A 68 5.72 4.31 10.45
CA LEU A 68 4.34 4.78 10.37
C LEU A 68 3.49 3.92 9.43
N ASN A 69 4.07 3.43 8.35
CA ASN A 69 3.39 2.57 7.38
C ASN A 69 3.34 1.08 7.78
N TRP A 70 3.96 0.69 8.89
CA TRP A 70 4.03 -0.73 9.26
C TRP A 70 2.65 -1.38 9.48
N ILE A 71 1.77 -0.73 10.23
CA ILE A 71 0.39 -1.19 10.45
C ILE A 71 -0.48 -0.93 9.21
N PRO A 72 -0.52 0.30 8.64
CA PRO A 72 -1.36 0.61 7.48
C PRO A 72 -1.13 -0.33 6.30
N ALA A 73 0.12 -0.63 5.93
CA ALA A 73 0.41 -1.48 4.78
C ALA A 73 -0.17 -2.90 4.93
N ARG A 74 -0.13 -3.45 6.12
CA ARG A 74 -0.71 -4.79 6.40
C ARG A 74 -2.23 -4.77 6.38
N LEU A 75 -2.83 -3.75 6.99
CA LEU A 75 -4.27 -3.52 6.93
C LEU A 75 -4.73 -3.38 5.47
N SER A 76 -4.04 -2.55 4.69
CA SER A 76 -4.32 -2.31 3.28
C SER A 76 -4.25 -3.60 2.45
N ALA A 77 -3.24 -4.43 2.68
CA ALA A 77 -3.10 -5.71 1.99
C ALA A 77 -4.27 -6.65 2.27
N TRP A 78 -4.73 -6.75 3.53
CA TRP A 78 -5.90 -7.55 3.88
C TRP A 78 -7.20 -6.98 3.30
N LEU A 79 -7.36 -5.67 3.30
CA LEU A 79 -8.51 -5.02 2.67
C LEU A 79 -8.51 -5.22 1.15
N LEU A 80 -7.34 -5.23 0.48
CA LEU A 80 -7.22 -5.60 -0.93
C LEU A 80 -7.63 -7.05 -1.18
N VAL A 81 -7.24 -7.99 -0.31
CA VAL A 81 -7.67 -9.40 -0.41
C VAL A 81 -9.19 -9.51 -0.30
N VAL A 82 -9.80 -8.85 0.70
CA VAL A 82 -11.27 -8.83 0.87
C VAL A 82 -11.94 -8.19 -0.35
N SER A 83 -11.41 -7.06 -0.83
CA SER A 83 -11.91 -6.36 -2.02
C SER A 83 -11.86 -7.23 -3.26
N ALA A 84 -10.81 -8.06 -3.42
CA ALA A 84 -10.70 -9.00 -4.53
C ALA A 84 -11.85 -10.02 -4.52
N TYR A 85 -12.23 -10.54 -3.36
CA TYR A 85 -13.42 -11.41 -3.24
C TYR A 85 -14.72 -10.67 -3.60
N LEU A 86 -14.91 -9.47 -3.07
CA LEU A 86 -16.14 -8.69 -3.29
C LEU A 86 -16.31 -8.27 -4.76
N LEU A 87 -15.21 -8.03 -5.46
CA LEU A 87 -15.21 -7.64 -6.87
C LEU A 87 -15.20 -8.82 -7.84
N GLY A 88 -15.28 -10.08 -7.34
CA GLY A 88 -15.24 -11.28 -8.17
C GLY A 88 -13.88 -11.53 -8.82
N MET A 89 -12.81 -10.97 -8.26
CA MET A 89 -11.43 -11.26 -8.66
C MET A 89 -10.87 -12.46 -7.88
N ASP A 90 -9.61 -12.84 -8.14
CA ASP A 90 -9.01 -14.02 -7.50
C ASP A 90 -8.53 -13.72 -6.08
N GLY A 91 -9.46 -13.59 -5.13
CA GLY A 91 -9.16 -13.33 -3.73
C GLY A 91 -8.37 -14.45 -3.05
N ARG A 92 -8.55 -15.72 -3.47
CA ARG A 92 -7.76 -16.85 -2.94
C ARG A 92 -6.31 -16.72 -3.35
N ASN A 93 -6.06 -16.41 -4.60
CA ASN A 93 -4.71 -16.20 -5.11
C ASN A 93 -4.09 -14.91 -4.51
N ALA A 94 -4.88 -13.84 -4.31
CA ALA A 94 -4.44 -12.65 -3.59
C ALA A 94 -3.91 -12.99 -2.19
N ALA A 95 -4.65 -13.75 -1.40
CA ALA A 95 -4.23 -14.19 -0.07
C ALA A 95 -2.99 -15.10 -0.11
N ARG A 96 -2.91 -16.01 -1.09
CA ARG A 96 -1.77 -16.91 -1.27
C ARG A 96 -0.49 -16.14 -1.60
N ILE A 97 -0.56 -15.25 -2.59
CA ILE A 97 0.59 -14.44 -3.03
C ILE A 97 1.02 -13.49 -1.93
N TYR A 98 0.07 -12.81 -1.27
CA TYR A 98 0.36 -11.96 -0.13
C TYR A 98 1.19 -12.69 0.93
N LYS A 99 0.76 -13.86 1.39
CA LYS A 99 1.49 -14.64 2.40
C LYS A 99 2.89 -15.06 1.96
N ARG A 100 3.09 -15.34 0.67
CA ARG A 100 4.36 -15.79 0.10
C ARG A 100 5.33 -14.63 -0.16
N ASP A 101 4.83 -13.51 -0.69
CA ASP A 101 5.64 -12.49 -1.34
C ASP A 101 5.69 -11.14 -0.60
N CYS A 102 4.92 -10.94 0.46
CA CYS A 102 4.81 -9.67 1.19
C CYS A 102 6.13 -9.12 1.79
N ARG A 103 7.22 -9.86 1.70
CA ARG A 103 8.56 -9.45 2.15
C ARG A 103 9.58 -9.33 1.02
N LYS A 104 9.16 -9.42 -0.24
CA LYS A 104 10.04 -9.40 -1.41
C LYS A 104 10.30 -7.98 -1.94
N HIS A 105 10.43 -6.99 -1.07
CA HIS A 105 10.76 -5.62 -1.44
C HIS A 105 11.79 -5.03 -0.47
N ALA A 106 12.52 -4.01 -0.92
CA ALA A 106 13.51 -3.32 -0.09
C ALA A 106 12.86 -2.52 1.07
N SER A 107 11.69 -1.93 0.84
CA SER A 107 10.83 -1.40 1.89
C SER A 107 10.03 -2.54 2.54
N PRO A 108 9.88 -2.56 3.86
CA PRO A 108 9.09 -3.57 4.57
C PRO A 108 7.57 -3.45 4.31
N ASN A 109 7.13 -2.39 3.65
CA ASN A 109 5.75 -2.00 3.47
C ASN A 109 5.24 -2.16 2.04
N SER A 110 6.00 -1.78 1.00
CA SER A 110 5.54 -1.75 -0.40
C SER A 110 5.08 -3.12 -0.91
N ALA A 111 5.84 -4.19 -0.61
CA ALA A 111 5.45 -5.54 -1.04
C ALA A 111 4.13 -6.04 -0.43
N GLN A 112 3.61 -5.42 0.63
CA GLN A 112 2.37 -5.85 1.27
C GLN A 112 1.18 -5.71 0.30
N THR A 113 0.99 -4.52 -0.23
CA THR A 113 -0.10 -4.19 -1.15
C THR A 113 0.16 -4.69 -2.56
N GLU A 114 1.42 -4.61 -3.04
CA GLU A 114 1.81 -5.15 -4.34
C GLU A 114 1.53 -6.65 -4.45
N ALA A 115 1.85 -7.44 -3.42
CA ALA A 115 1.64 -8.89 -3.43
C ALA A 115 0.15 -9.24 -3.45
N ALA A 116 -0.69 -8.54 -2.66
CA ALA A 116 -2.13 -8.74 -2.67
C ALA A 116 -2.73 -8.38 -4.05
N CYS A 117 -2.32 -7.25 -4.63
CA CYS A 117 -2.77 -6.78 -5.94
C CYS A 117 -2.31 -7.74 -7.07
N ALA A 118 -1.04 -8.13 -7.11
CA ALA A 118 -0.49 -9.08 -8.07
C ALA A 118 -1.27 -10.41 -8.07
N GLY A 119 -1.56 -10.92 -6.87
CA GLY A 119 -2.34 -12.13 -6.68
C GLY A 119 -3.78 -11.98 -7.17
N ALA A 120 -4.46 -10.88 -6.83
CA ALA A 120 -5.83 -10.60 -7.25
C ALA A 120 -5.96 -10.49 -8.78
N LEU A 121 -4.99 -9.86 -9.42
CA LEU A 121 -4.94 -9.65 -10.86
C LEU A 121 -4.34 -10.85 -11.63
N ARG A 122 -3.72 -11.83 -10.96
CA ARG A 122 -3.05 -12.99 -11.56
C ARG A 122 -1.90 -12.60 -12.49
N VAL A 123 -1.17 -11.55 -12.15
CA VAL A 123 -0.02 -11.02 -12.91
C VAL A 123 1.23 -11.01 -12.06
N GLN A 124 2.38 -10.86 -12.71
CA GLN A 124 3.65 -10.68 -12.05
C GLN A 124 4.06 -9.22 -12.05
N LEU A 125 4.40 -8.68 -10.87
CA LEU A 125 4.90 -7.34 -10.63
C LEU A 125 6.36 -7.37 -10.20
N ALA A 126 6.98 -6.20 -10.02
CA ALA A 126 8.38 -6.02 -9.66
C ALA A 126 9.34 -6.73 -10.65
N GLY A 127 10.50 -7.18 -10.20
CA GLY A 127 11.53 -7.78 -11.05
C GLY A 127 12.52 -6.75 -11.55
N ASP A 128 13.42 -7.21 -12.41
CA ASP A 128 14.55 -6.43 -12.92
C ASP A 128 14.07 -5.16 -13.65
N ALA A 129 14.71 -4.03 -13.36
CA ALA A 129 14.41 -2.75 -14.00
C ALA A 129 15.69 -1.97 -14.32
N TYR A 130 15.64 -1.22 -15.41
CA TYR A 130 16.74 -0.32 -15.78
C TYR A 130 16.48 1.07 -15.24
N TYR A 131 17.40 1.61 -14.44
CA TYR A 131 17.41 2.99 -13.99
C TYR A 131 18.68 3.69 -14.50
N PHE A 132 18.53 4.72 -15.31
CA PHE A 132 19.66 5.47 -15.90
C PHE A 132 20.67 4.57 -16.62
N GLY A 133 20.19 3.54 -17.33
CA GLY A 133 21.04 2.59 -18.07
C GLY A 133 21.66 1.47 -17.22
N THR A 134 21.48 1.46 -15.92
CA THR A 134 21.98 0.40 -15.02
C THR A 134 20.87 -0.58 -14.67
N LEU A 135 21.16 -1.88 -14.78
CA LEU A 135 20.23 -2.95 -14.42
C LEU A 135 20.20 -3.14 -12.90
N TYR A 136 19.05 -2.96 -12.31
CA TYR A 136 18.79 -3.29 -10.90
C TYR A 136 17.99 -4.59 -10.82
N LYS A 137 18.61 -5.61 -10.25
CA LYS A 137 17.95 -6.89 -9.98
C LYS A 137 17.04 -6.77 -8.77
N LYS A 138 15.76 -7.05 -8.97
CA LYS A 138 14.74 -7.07 -7.92
C LYS A 138 13.98 -8.39 -7.96
N PRO A 139 13.58 -8.95 -6.79
CA PRO A 139 12.73 -10.14 -6.79
C PRO A 139 11.38 -9.83 -7.43
N THR A 140 10.80 -10.82 -8.10
CA THR A 140 9.45 -10.71 -8.66
C THR A 140 8.40 -10.98 -7.59
N ILE A 141 7.26 -10.31 -7.71
CA ILE A 141 6.08 -10.42 -6.83
C ILE A 141 4.91 -10.96 -7.65
N GLY A 142 4.24 -12.01 -7.17
CA GLY A 142 3.19 -12.68 -7.90
C GLY A 142 3.69 -13.74 -8.88
N ASP A 143 2.75 -14.39 -9.53
CA ASP A 143 2.99 -15.41 -10.54
C ASP A 143 2.58 -14.87 -11.92
N ASN A 144 3.37 -15.18 -12.95
CA ASN A 144 3.04 -14.82 -14.33
C ASN A 144 1.99 -15.79 -14.91
N LEU A 145 0.77 -15.74 -14.38
CA LEU A 145 -0.33 -16.59 -14.85
C LEU A 145 -0.96 -16.10 -16.15
N ARG A 146 -0.80 -14.82 -16.44
CA ARG A 146 -1.17 -14.17 -17.70
C ARG A 146 -0.34 -12.89 -17.91
N PRO A 147 -0.19 -12.43 -19.14
CA PRO A 147 0.46 -11.14 -19.40
C PRO A 147 -0.36 -10.00 -18.80
N ILE A 148 0.35 -8.96 -18.31
CA ILE A 148 -0.26 -7.73 -17.85
C ILE A 148 -0.75 -6.90 -19.05
N CYS A 149 -1.90 -6.28 -18.90
CA CYS A 149 -2.50 -5.43 -19.94
C CYS A 149 -3.04 -4.12 -19.37
N THR A 150 -3.32 -3.14 -20.22
CA THR A 150 -3.77 -1.79 -19.82
C THR A 150 -5.04 -1.80 -18.96
N GLU A 151 -5.93 -2.80 -19.16
CA GLU A 151 -7.13 -2.99 -18.36
C GLU A 151 -6.80 -3.31 -16.88
N ASP A 152 -5.60 -3.80 -16.58
CA ASP A 152 -5.19 -4.10 -15.20
C ASP A 152 -4.98 -2.82 -14.39
N ILE A 153 -4.70 -1.69 -15.00
CA ILE A 153 -4.69 -0.38 -14.33
C ILE A 153 -6.10 -0.07 -13.80
N ARG A 154 -7.12 -0.28 -14.62
CA ARG A 154 -8.52 -0.08 -14.20
C ARG A 154 -8.94 -1.04 -13.10
N ARG A 155 -8.52 -2.32 -13.20
CA ARG A 155 -8.80 -3.33 -12.18
C ARG A 155 -8.09 -3.02 -10.87
N ALA A 156 -6.83 -2.57 -10.90
CA ALA A 156 -6.10 -2.12 -9.72
C ALA A 156 -6.78 -0.92 -9.05
N ASN A 157 -7.24 0.07 -9.82
CA ASN A 157 -8.01 1.20 -9.28
C ASN A 157 -9.34 0.74 -8.63
N ARG A 158 -10.04 -0.23 -9.21
CA ARG A 158 -11.26 -0.79 -8.59
C ARG A 158 -10.95 -1.46 -7.26
N LEU A 159 -9.81 -2.16 -7.15
CA LEU A 159 -9.34 -2.75 -5.89
C LEU A 159 -9.02 -1.66 -4.86
N LEU A 160 -8.29 -0.59 -5.27
CA LEU A 160 -7.98 0.56 -4.43
C LEU A 160 -9.26 1.19 -3.88
N TYR A 161 -10.22 1.57 -4.74
CA TYR A 161 -11.46 2.18 -4.28
C TYR A 161 -12.25 1.27 -3.34
N ALA A 162 -12.39 -0.01 -3.66
CA ALA A 162 -13.09 -0.95 -2.78
C ALA A 162 -12.40 -1.08 -1.41
N ALA A 163 -11.07 -1.18 -1.38
CA ALA A 163 -10.30 -1.25 -0.15
C ALA A 163 -10.41 0.05 0.67
N SER A 164 -10.40 1.22 0.02
CA SER A 164 -10.55 2.53 0.67
C SER A 164 -11.95 2.70 1.26
N PHE A 165 -13.00 2.29 0.58
CA PHE A 165 -14.37 2.30 1.12
C PHE A 165 -14.54 1.35 2.30
N LEU A 166 -13.94 0.16 2.25
CA LEU A 166 -13.95 -0.77 3.38
C LEU A 166 -13.18 -0.20 4.58
N ALA A 167 -12.02 0.42 4.34
CA ALA A 167 -11.26 1.09 5.39
C ALA A 167 -12.07 2.23 6.02
N LEU A 168 -12.68 3.08 5.19
CA LEU A 168 -13.51 4.19 5.68
C LEU A 168 -14.66 3.68 6.55
N ALA A 169 -15.40 2.66 6.08
CA ALA A 169 -16.50 2.07 6.85
C ALA A 169 -16.01 1.51 8.20
N LEU A 170 -14.90 0.77 8.21
CA LEU A 170 -14.31 0.22 9.42
C LEU A 170 -13.90 1.32 10.41
N LEU A 171 -13.25 2.37 9.92
CA LEU A 171 -12.78 3.48 10.75
C LEU A 171 -13.93 4.34 11.29
N LEU A 172 -15.01 4.52 10.52
CA LEU A 172 -16.23 5.19 11.00
C LEU A 172 -16.91 4.40 12.13
N VAL A 173 -17.05 3.09 11.99
CA VAL A 173 -17.58 2.23 13.05
C VAL A 173 -16.72 2.35 14.31
N MET A 174 -15.40 2.21 14.16
CA MET A 174 -14.48 2.36 15.29
C MET A 174 -14.61 3.73 15.99
N ARG A 175 -14.76 4.83 15.25
CA ARG A 175 -14.93 6.17 15.82
C ARG A 175 -16.26 6.33 16.54
N LEU A 176 -17.33 5.74 16.02
CA LEU A 176 -18.64 5.75 16.66
C LEU A 176 -18.61 4.99 18.00
N GLU A 177 -17.98 3.81 18.03
CA GLU A 177 -17.85 3.02 19.28
C GLU A 177 -17.03 3.78 20.33
N ILE A 178 -15.90 4.39 19.95
CA ILE A 178 -15.07 5.20 20.87
C ILE A 178 -15.88 6.41 21.38
N GLY A 179 -16.65 7.06 20.52
CA GLY A 179 -17.50 8.20 20.91
C GLY A 179 -18.59 7.80 21.90
N ILE A 180 -19.23 6.66 21.70
CA ILE A 180 -20.25 6.12 22.60
C ILE A 180 -19.63 5.74 23.95
N LEU A 181 -18.51 5.00 23.95
CA LEU A 181 -17.81 4.61 25.17
C LEU A 181 -17.25 5.82 25.94
N GLY A 182 -16.70 6.82 25.23
CA GLY A 182 -16.20 8.06 25.83
C GLY A 182 -17.32 8.91 26.45
N GLY A 183 -18.51 8.92 25.85
CA GLY A 183 -19.69 9.56 26.42
C GLY A 183 -20.20 8.93 27.73
N TRP A 184 -19.97 7.64 27.93
CA TRP A 184 -20.29 6.94 29.17
C TRP A 184 -19.28 7.21 30.31
N LEU A 185 -18.07 7.64 29.99
CA LEU A 185 -17.01 7.98 30.96
C LEU A 185 -17.08 9.45 31.42
N CYS A 186 -17.93 10.28 30.78
CA CYS A 186 -18.13 11.68 31.11
C CYS A 186 -19.47 11.94 31.90
N ILE A 187 -20.17 10.91 32.31
CA ILE A 187 -21.29 10.96 33.26
C ILE A 187 -20.84 10.28 34.56
#